data_f4df62eec08260b9eac4c5c9350775fc
#
_entry.id   f4df62eec08260b9eac4c5c9350775fc
#
_cell.length_a   1.000
_cell.length_b   1.000
_cell.length_c   1.000
_cell.angle_alpha   90.00
_cell.angle_beta   90.00
_cell.angle_gamma   90.00
#
_symmetry.space_group_name_H-M   'P 1'
#
loop_
_entity.id
_entity.type
_entity.pdbx_description
1 polymer ?
#
loop_
_entity_poly.entity_id
_entity_poly.type
_entity_poly.pdbx_seq_one_letter_code
_entity_poly.pdbx_strand_id
1 'polypeptide(L)'
;MNSDTFAPQMPTIGDRIRERRLALGLSQRDLASEGVSYTYISRIEANTRRPSVRALRKLAVKLGVSTHWLETGEDDPAQELARIVLDHRQGPLPRQARTLARKVLHDPR
;
A
#
# COMPACT_ATOMS: atom_id res chain seq x y z
N MET A 1 9.87 -34.66 -0.73
CA MET A 1 9.62 -33.34 -0.31
C MET A 1 9.74 -32.35 -1.45
N ASN A 2 8.79 -31.45 -1.55
CA ASN A 2 8.77 -30.49 -2.60
C ASN A 2 9.60 -29.28 -2.26
N SER A 3 10.57 -28.97 -3.10
CA SER A 3 11.34 -27.76 -2.95
C SER A 3 10.47 -26.51 -3.11
N ASP A 4 9.32 -26.67 -3.74
CA ASP A 4 8.38 -25.54 -3.93
C ASP A 4 7.88 -24.98 -2.63
N THR A 5 7.86 -25.80 -1.57
CA THR A 5 7.44 -25.38 -0.24
C THR A 5 8.29 -24.25 0.29
N PHE A 6 9.52 -24.15 -0.15
CA PHE A 6 10.47 -23.16 0.34
C PHE A 6 10.73 -22.02 -0.65
N ALA A 7 10.08 -22.04 -1.80
CA ALA A 7 10.22 -20.94 -2.72
C ALA A 7 9.62 -19.68 -2.09
N PRO A 8 10.38 -18.58 -2.02
CA PRO A 8 9.83 -17.35 -1.46
C PRO A 8 8.70 -16.87 -2.36
N GLN A 9 7.55 -16.61 -1.75
CA GLN A 9 6.41 -16.07 -2.45
C GLN A 9 6.35 -14.58 -2.24
N MET A 10 5.95 -13.88 -3.29
CA MET A 10 5.75 -12.44 -3.19
C MET A 10 4.61 -12.17 -2.22
N PRO A 11 4.73 -11.17 -1.34
CA PRO A 11 3.64 -10.80 -0.47
C PRO A 11 2.39 -10.42 -1.26
N THR A 12 1.27 -10.83 -0.74
CA THR A 12 -0.03 -10.52 -1.33
C THR A 12 -0.56 -9.21 -0.77
N ILE A 13 -1.66 -8.72 -1.36
CA ILE A 13 -2.38 -7.57 -0.81
C ILE A 13 -2.77 -7.84 0.64
N GLY A 14 -3.29 -9.03 0.93
CA GLY A 14 -3.67 -9.41 2.29
C GLY A 14 -2.50 -9.40 3.25
N ASP A 15 -1.35 -9.89 2.81
CA ASP A 15 -0.13 -9.88 3.62
C ASP A 15 0.30 -8.47 3.96
N ARG A 16 0.25 -7.55 2.99
CA ARG A 16 0.65 -6.16 3.21
C ARG A 16 -0.32 -5.42 4.13
N ILE A 17 -1.61 -5.68 3.98
CA ILE A 17 -2.61 -5.12 4.88
C ILE A 17 -2.33 -5.56 6.30
N ARG A 18 -2.12 -6.85 6.51
CA ARG A 18 -1.83 -7.40 7.83
C ARG A 18 -0.54 -6.82 8.42
N GLU A 19 0.52 -6.81 7.64
CA GLU A 19 1.80 -6.29 8.08
C GLU A 19 1.70 -4.84 8.53
N ARG A 20 1.05 -4.01 7.71
CA ARG A 20 0.90 -2.59 8.03
C ARG A 20 0.01 -2.38 9.23
N ARG A 21 -1.08 -3.15 9.32
CA ARG A 21 -1.98 -3.09 10.47
C ARG A 21 -1.23 -3.38 11.78
N LEU A 22 -0.45 -4.45 11.78
CA LEU A 22 0.33 -4.83 12.97
C LEU A 22 1.40 -3.80 13.29
N ALA A 23 2.04 -3.23 12.29
CA ALA A 23 3.02 -2.17 12.50
C ALA A 23 2.41 -0.94 13.15
N LEU A 24 1.15 -0.65 12.87
CA LEU A 24 0.42 0.46 13.48
C LEU A 24 -0.23 0.10 14.82
N GLY A 25 -0.14 -1.16 15.24
CA GLY A 25 -0.75 -1.60 16.48
C GLY A 25 -2.27 -1.70 16.40
N LEU A 26 -2.83 -1.87 15.22
CA LEU A 26 -4.28 -1.90 15.02
C LEU A 26 -4.80 -3.33 15.00
N SER A 27 -6.03 -3.51 15.54
CA SER A 27 -6.75 -4.77 15.37
C SER A 27 -7.49 -4.79 14.04
N GLN A 28 -8.00 -5.96 13.66
CA GLN A 28 -8.87 -6.03 12.48
C GLN A 28 -10.14 -5.20 12.67
N ARG A 29 -10.65 -5.14 13.89
CA ARG A 29 -11.83 -4.33 14.19
C ARG A 29 -11.54 -2.84 14.06
N ASP A 30 -10.32 -2.43 14.41
CA ASP A 30 -9.91 -1.03 14.24
C ASP A 30 -9.90 -0.60 12.78
N LEU A 31 -9.61 -1.53 11.86
CA LEU A 31 -9.66 -1.26 10.44
C LEU A 31 -11.06 -1.26 9.85
N ALA A 32 -12.02 -1.86 10.55
CA ALA A 32 -13.36 -1.98 10.03
C ALA A 32 -14.01 -0.61 9.86
N SER A 33 -14.85 -0.49 8.85
CA SER A 33 -15.62 0.72 8.57
C SER A 33 -16.86 0.32 7.81
N GLU A 34 -17.68 1.30 7.47
CA GLU A 34 -18.89 1.04 6.69
C GLU A 34 -18.53 0.35 5.37
N GLY A 35 -19.15 -0.80 5.13
CA GLY A 35 -18.89 -1.59 3.94
C GLY A 35 -17.65 -2.47 4.01
N VAL A 36 -16.89 -2.38 5.09
CA VAL A 36 -15.67 -3.20 5.26
C VAL A 36 -15.69 -3.78 6.67
N SER A 37 -16.31 -4.93 6.83
CA SER A 37 -16.42 -5.59 8.14
C SER A 37 -15.09 -6.22 8.55
N TYR A 38 -14.95 -6.48 9.85
CA TYR A 38 -13.73 -7.16 10.31
C TYR A 38 -13.66 -8.58 9.76
N THR A 39 -14.80 -9.23 9.54
CA THR A 39 -14.80 -10.56 8.93
C THR A 39 -14.25 -10.51 7.51
N TYR A 40 -14.65 -9.50 6.75
CA TYR A 40 -14.12 -9.29 5.41
C TYR A 40 -12.61 -9.05 5.46
N ILE A 41 -12.15 -8.19 6.38
CA ILE A 41 -10.72 -7.94 6.57
C ILE A 41 -9.98 -9.22 6.92
N SER A 42 -10.53 -10.02 7.81
CA SER A 42 -9.93 -11.29 8.20
C SER A 42 -9.74 -12.22 7.00
N ARG A 43 -10.73 -12.28 6.12
CA ARG A 43 -10.65 -13.10 4.90
C ARG A 43 -9.63 -12.55 3.90
N ILE A 44 -9.54 -11.23 3.79
CA ILE A 44 -8.55 -10.60 2.92
C ILE A 44 -7.14 -10.94 3.43
N GLU A 45 -6.91 -10.80 4.74
CA GLU A 45 -5.60 -11.09 5.33
C GLU A 45 -5.25 -12.57 5.25
N ALA A 46 -6.25 -13.44 5.27
CA ALA A 46 -6.04 -14.87 5.09
C ALA A 46 -5.88 -15.29 3.63
N ASN A 47 -5.96 -14.34 2.71
CA ASN A 47 -5.82 -14.56 1.27
C ASN A 47 -6.94 -15.44 0.70
N THR A 48 -8.08 -15.49 1.37
CA THR A 48 -9.27 -16.21 0.89
C THR A 48 -10.26 -15.28 0.19
N ARG A 49 -10.02 -13.98 0.25
CA ARG A 49 -10.87 -12.99 -0.39
C ARG A 49 -10.03 -11.84 -0.91
N ARG A 50 -10.30 -11.44 -2.15
CA ARG A 50 -9.66 -10.27 -2.72
C ARG A 50 -10.52 -9.03 -2.40
N PRO A 51 -9.91 -7.93 -1.96
CA PRO A 51 -10.69 -6.74 -1.67
C PRO A 51 -11.21 -6.08 -2.96
N SER A 52 -12.41 -5.53 -2.89
CA SER A 52 -12.90 -4.68 -3.95
C SER A 52 -12.05 -3.41 -4.01
N VAL A 53 -12.13 -2.70 -5.14
CA VAL A 53 -11.41 -1.42 -5.28
C VAL A 53 -11.83 -0.44 -4.18
N ARG A 54 -13.13 -0.40 -3.88
CA ARG A 54 -13.67 0.48 -2.84
C ARG A 54 -13.12 0.13 -1.46
N ALA A 55 -13.12 -1.16 -1.12
CA ALA A 55 -12.58 -1.62 0.15
C ALA A 55 -11.09 -1.33 0.24
N LEU A 56 -10.36 -1.56 -0.84
CA LEU A 56 -8.93 -1.31 -0.88
C LEU A 56 -8.61 0.16 -0.59
N ARG A 57 -9.37 1.08 -1.19
CA ARG A 57 -9.20 2.52 -0.94
C ARG A 57 -9.44 2.88 0.51
N LYS A 58 -10.50 2.33 1.12
CA LYS A 58 -10.79 2.59 2.52
C LYS A 58 -9.71 2.06 3.45
N LEU A 59 -9.23 0.87 3.17
CA LEU A 59 -8.15 0.28 3.95
C LEU A 59 -6.85 1.07 3.82
N ALA A 60 -6.53 1.51 2.61
CA ALA A 60 -5.33 2.30 2.36
C ALA A 60 -5.33 3.59 3.19
N VAL A 61 -6.47 4.29 3.22
CA VAL A 61 -6.61 5.53 4.02
C VAL A 61 -6.34 5.25 5.49
N LYS A 62 -6.96 4.22 6.04
CA LYS A 62 -6.79 3.88 7.46
C LYS A 62 -5.37 3.43 7.79
N LEU A 63 -4.71 2.78 6.85
CA LEU A 63 -3.36 2.29 7.04
C LEU A 63 -2.29 3.34 6.73
N GLY A 64 -2.69 4.48 6.17
CA GLY A 64 -1.76 5.56 5.85
C GLY A 64 -0.84 5.21 4.70
N VAL A 65 -1.30 4.40 3.75
CA VAL A 65 -0.53 4.00 2.58
C VAL A 65 -1.36 4.20 1.33
N SER A 66 -0.73 4.08 0.16
CA SER A 66 -1.45 4.14 -1.10
C SER A 66 -2.04 2.77 -1.46
N THR A 67 -3.07 2.77 -2.30
CA THR A 67 -3.55 1.52 -2.88
C THR A 67 -2.47 0.86 -3.71
N HIS A 68 -1.66 1.67 -4.39
CA HIS A 68 -0.52 1.17 -5.17
C HIS A 68 0.44 0.36 -4.30
N TRP A 69 0.77 0.87 -3.10
CA TRP A 69 1.64 0.14 -2.18
C TRP A 69 1.01 -1.19 -1.74
N LEU A 70 -0.29 -1.17 -1.45
CA LEU A 70 -0.97 -2.40 -1.06
C LEU A 70 -0.95 -3.44 -2.17
N GLU A 71 -1.05 -2.99 -3.42
CA GLU A 71 -1.06 -3.89 -4.58
C GLU A 71 0.32 -4.37 -4.97
N THR A 72 1.34 -3.54 -4.86
CA THR A 72 2.66 -3.84 -5.41
C THR A 72 3.78 -3.94 -4.38
N GLY A 73 3.59 -3.35 -3.20
CA GLY A 73 4.66 -3.22 -2.21
C GLY A 73 5.63 -2.10 -2.49
N GLU A 74 5.37 -1.29 -3.50
CA GLU A 74 6.22 -0.18 -3.89
C GLU A 74 5.53 1.15 -3.64
N ASP A 75 6.30 2.17 -3.28
CA ASP A 75 5.76 3.50 -3.11
C ASP A 75 5.24 4.03 -4.43
N ASP A 76 4.13 4.75 -4.37
CA ASP A 76 3.60 5.43 -5.54
C ASP A 76 4.53 6.61 -5.88
N PRO A 77 5.17 6.61 -7.05
CA PRO A 77 6.09 7.70 -7.40
C PRO A 77 5.45 9.08 -7.38
N ALA A 78 4.17 9.18 -7.75
CA ALA A 78 3.48 10.46 -7.75
C ALA A 78 3.27 10.97 -6.33
N GLN A 79 2.88 10.11 -5.41
CA GLN A 79 2.70 10.48 -4.01
C GLN A 79 4.02 10.79 -3.34
N GLU A 80 5.05 10.02 -3.64
CA GLU A 80 6.39 10.26 -3.13
C GLU A 80 6.90 11.62 -3.57
N LEU A 81 6.73 11.94 -4.85
CA LEU A 81 7.11 13.24 -5.40
C LEU A 81 6.35 14.38 -4.71
N ALA A 82 5.04 14.22 -4.55
CA ALA A 82 4.21 15.24 -3.91
C ALA A 82 4.68 15.51 -2.47
N ARG A 83 5.03 14.46 -1.74
CA ARG A 83 5.52 14.58 -0.38
C ARG A 83 6.83 15.37 -0.33
N ILE A 84 7.76 15.05 -1.24
CA ILE A 84 9.05 15.75 -1.30
C ILE A 84 8.84 17.23 -1.65
N VAL A 85 7.99 17.52 -2.63
CA VAL A 85 7.72 18.90 -3.04
C VAL A 85 7.08 19.70 -1.92
N LEU A 86 6.13 19.10 -1.19
CA LEU A 86 5.47 19.80 -0.08
C LEU A 86 6.41 20.09 1.08
N ASP A 87 7.38 19.20 1.33
CA ASP A 87 8.36 19.40 2.40
C ASP A 87 9.46 20.37 2.00
N HIS A 88 9.65 20.59 0.71
CA HIS A 88 10.75 21.42 0.22
C HIS A 88 10.25 22.83 -0.04
N ARG A 89 10.61 23.76 0.83
CA ARG A 89 10.06 25.11 0.82
C ARG A 89 10.85 26.12 0.00
N GLN A 90 12.14 25.92 -0.17
CA GLN A 90 13.01 26.88 -0.81
C GLN A 90 14.09 26.18 -1.63
N GLY A 91 14.54 26.89 -2.68
CA GLY A 91 15.62 26.41 -3.50
C GLY A 91 15.19 25.36 -4.52
N PRO A 92 16.15 24.82 -5.27
CA PRO A 92 15.86 23.79 -6.26
C PRO A 92 15.43 22.49 -5.58
N LEU A 93 14.55 21.74 -6.24
CA LEU A 93 14.11 20.46 -5.74
C LEU A 93 15.28 19.51 -5.59
N PRO A 94 15.24 18.63 -4.57
CA PRO A 94 16.26 17.60 -4.42
C PRO A 94 16.36 16.71 -5.66
N ARG A 95 17.53 16.12 -5.85
CA ARG A 95 17.76 15.19 -6.95
C ARG A 95 16.72 14.07 -6.99
N GLN A 96 16.36 13.55 -5.81
CA GLN A 96 15.36 12.49 -5.69
C GLN A 96 14.01 12.93 -6.27
N ALA A 97 13.59 14.16 -6.00
CA ALA A 97 12.33 14.68 -6.53
C ALA A 97 12.38 14.81 -8.05
N ARG A 98 13.51 15.24 -8.59
CA ARG A 98 13.68 15.35 -10.04
C ARG A 98 13.63 13.98 -10.72
N THR A 99 14.22 12.97 -10.09
CA THR A 99 14.18 11.61 -10.59
C THR A 99 12.76 11.06 -10.59
N LEU A 100 12.03 11.30 -9.50
CA LEU A 100 10.64 10.88 -9.39
C LEU A 100 9.74 11.59 -10.39
N ALA A 101 9.96 12.89 -10.59
CA ALA A 101 9.19 13.66 -11.55
C ALA A 101 9.36 13.09 -12.96
N ARG A 102 10.59 12.75 -13.33
CA ARG A 102 10.87 12.13 -14.61
C ARG A 102 10.14 10.82 -14.77
N LYS A 103 10.17 9.98 -13.73
CA LYS A 103 9.49 8.69 -13.75
C LYS A 103 7.99 8.85 -13.90
N VAL A 104 7.40 9.80 -13.18
CA VAL A 104 5.95 10.05 -13.24
C VAL A 104 5.55 10.56 -14.63
N LEU A 105 6.33 11.49 -15.18
CA LEU A 105 6.02 12.10 -16.47
C LEU A 105 6.19 11.14 -17.65
N HIS A 106 7.07 10.15 -17.50
CA HIS A 106 7.29 9.17 -18.57
C HIS A 106 6.36 7.97 -18.47
N ASP A 107 5.57 7.85 -17.42
CA ASP A 107 4.58 6.79 -17.31
C ASP A 107 3.35 7.21 -18.12
N PRO A 108 2.98 6.47 -19.17
CA PRO A 108 1.86 6.85 -20.03
C PRO A 108 0.49 6.71 -19.42
N ARG A 109 0.38 6.29 -18.20
CA ARG A 109 -0.93 6.12 -17.58
C ARG A 109 -1.50 7.35 -16.97
#